data_77ced3c2df21b6cf0d35d942467746e3
#
_entry.id   77ced3c2df21b6cf0d35d942467746e3
#
_cell.length_a   1.000
_cell.length_b   1.000
_cell.length_c   1.000
_cell.angle_alpha   90.00
_cell.angle_beta   90.00
_cell.angle_gamma   90.00
#
_symmetry.space_group_name_H-M   'P 1'
#
loop_
_entity.id
_entity.type
_entity.pdbx_description
1 polymer ?
#
loop_
_entity_poly.entity_id
_entity_poly.type
_entity_poly.pdbx_seq_one_letter_code
_entity_poly.pdbx_strand_id
1 'polypeptide(L)'
;MKVNISVIIPVYNAEDTIERAVNSITIHEYEPLEVILVDDGSTDNSGNLCDCLASQDDRIKVVHKENGGVSSARNAGLDVAAGEYVMFLDADDAVRFDTLQMMYRRGFDMILGGFAKLREMSVVESYKPSAEIEYRDVNEVANFLDRTITRKHSYLLNSACFKLFRLSIIRDNGIRFDEELRYGEDKIFVFTFLSYVNKVLTVPDIVYDYMLQPESLSSDLTSDSHLSQLFLLLERYRPILDALKARFPSSVRLAELYHVDFIGRYVCRILTVFARGKSSLMTESNISTLYSYMSEDSRLGLFSLRPGQIVNILLHKIGKPSFTMAFYRLTARMSR
;
A
#
# COMPACT_ATOMS: atom_id res chain seq x y z
N MET A 1 -18.72 12.77 -23.12
CA MET A 1 -19.04 13.17 -21.71
C MET A 1 -17.73 13.21 -20.91
N LYS A 2 -17.67 14.02 -19.84
CA LYS A 2 -16.45 14.05 -19.01
C LYS A 2 -16.48 12.80 -18.10
N VAL A 3 -15.46 11.93 -18.20
CA VAL A 3 -15.33 10.73 -17.35
C VAL A 3 -15.15 11.15 -15.89
N ASN A 4 -15.89 10.53 -14.96
CA ASN A 4 -15.79 10.83 -13.55
C ASN A 4 -14.78 9.91 -12.83
N ILE A 5 -14.79 8.61 -13.16
CA ILE A 5 -13.91 7.62 -12.53
C ILE A 5 -13.24 6.78 -13.62
N SER A 6 -11.91 6.63 -13.51
CA SER A 6 -11.14 5.63 -14.24
C SER A 6 -10.80 4.50 -13.28
N VAL A 7 -11.24 3.27 -13.59
CA VAL A 7 -10.83 2.08 -12.84
C VAL A 7 -9.70 1.40 -13.61
N ILE A 8 -8.53 1.31 -12.97
CA ILE A 8 -7.33 0.70 -13.55
C ILE A 8 -7.18 -0.71 -13.00
N ILE A 9 -7.12 -1.70 -13.89
CA ILE A 9 -6.96 -3.12 -13.57
C ILE A 9 -5.67 -3.62 -14.21
N PRO A 10 -4.58 -3.83 -13.44
CA PRO A 10 -3.39 -4.50 -13.94
C PRO A 10 -3.70 -5.99 -14.13
N VAL A 11 -3.34 -6.53 -15.31
CA VAL A 11 -3.64 -7.92 -15.70
C VAL A 11 -2.34 -8.63 -16.04
N TYR A 12 -2.07 -9.74 -15.38
CA TYR A 12 -0.98 -10.64 -15.72
C TYR A 12 -1.34 -12.08 -15.33
N ASN A 13 -1.52 -12.95 -16.31
CA ASN A 13 -1.90 -14.35 -16.11
C ASN A 13 -3.11 -14.49 -15.15
N ALA A 14 -4.21 -13.84 -15.52
CA ALA A 14 -5.43 -13.75 -14.73
C ALA A 14 -6.67 -14.28 -15.50
N GLU A 15 -6.48 -15.23 -16.43
CA GLU A 15 -7.55 -15.75 -17.29
C GLU A 15 -8.76 -16.30 -16.50
N ASP A 16 -8.54 -16.85 -15.30
CA ASP A 16 -9.59 -17.40 -14.44
C ASP A 16 -10.36 -16.33 -13.65
N THR A 17 -9.87 -15.10 -13.56
CA THR A 17 -10.39 -14.09 -12.58
C THR A 17 -10.79 -12.77 -13.21
N ILE A 18 -10.16 -12.37 -14.32
CA ILE A 18 -10.34 -11.04 -14.93
C ILE A 18 -11.80 -10.72 -15.29
N GLU A 19 -12.54 -11.70 -15.81
CA GLU A 19 -13.94 -11.52 -16.17
C GLU A 19 -14.79 -11.16 -14.93
N ARG A 20 -14.54 -11.84 -13.79
CA ARG A 20 -15.20 -11.52 -12.53
C ARG A 20 -14.87 -10.10 -12.05
N ALA A 21 -13.59 -9.70 -12.09
CA ALA A 21 -13.16 -8.38 -11.68
C ALA A 21 -13.82 -7.29 -12.52
N VAL A 22 -13.82 -7.43 -13.84
CA VAL A 22 -14.46 -6.49 -14.77
C VAL A 22 -15.97 -6.44 -14.57
N ASN A 23 -16.64 -7.60 -14.49
CA ASN A 23 -18.09 -7.68 -14.27
C ASN A 23 -18.51 -7.03 -12.95
N SER A 24 -17.68 -7.09 -11.90
CA SER A 24 -17.97 -6.44 -10.62
C SER A 24 -18.09 -4.91 -10.72
N ILE A 25 -17.55 -4.32 -11.80
CA ILE A 25 -17.63 -2.88 -12.07
C ILE A 25 -18.67 -2.58 -13.14
N THR A 26 -18.66 -3.33 -14.24
CA THR A 26 -19.47 -3.02 -15.43
C THR A 26 -20.94 -3.35 -15.27
N ILE A 27 -21.31 -4.25 -14.33
CA ILE A 27 -22.70 -4.53 -13.97
C ILE A 27 -23.43 -3.27 -13.46
N HIS A 28 -22.69 -2.23 -13.05
CA HIS A 28 -23.27 -0.96 -12.63
C HIS A 28 -23.52 -0.07 -13.84
N GLU A 29 -24.72 0.47 -13.92
CA GLU A 29 -25.08 1.51 -14.88
C GLU A 29 -24.50 2.88 -14.47
N TYR A 30 -23.37 2.89 -13.72
CA TYR A 30 -22.75 4.14 -13.30
C TYR A 30 -22.04 4.79 -14.48
N GLU A 31 -22.56 5.92 -14.89
CA GLU A 31 -21.94 6.74 -15.93
C GLU A 31 -21.65 8.16 -15.39
N PRO A 32 -20.55 8.75 -15.81
CA PRO A 32 -19.55 8.34 -16.78
C PRO A 32 -18.34 7.63 -16.13
N LEU A 33 -18.15 6.39 -16.51
CA LEU A 33 -17.07 5.48 -16.05
C LEU A 33 -16.20 5.08 -17.23
N GLU A 34 -14.90 4.87 -17.00
CA GLU A 34 -14.02 4.08 -17.87
C GLU A 34 -13.30 2.98 -17.08
N VAL A 35 -13.09 1.85 -17.69
CA VAL A 35 -12.31 0.72 -17.17
C VAL A 35 -11.08 0.55 -18.06
N ILE A 36 -9.91 0.55 -17.47
CA ILE A 36 -8.63 0.43 -18.19
C ILE A 36 -7.98 -0.88 -17.77
N LEU A 37 -8.03 -1.86 -18.68
CA LEU A 37 -7.36 -3.14 -18.52
C LEU A 37 -5.94 -2.99 -19.06
N VAL A 38 -4.93 -3.22 -18.21
CA VAL A 38 -3.52 -3.15 -18.63
C VAL A 38 -2.94 -4.55 -18.60
N ASP A 39 -2.90 -5.20 -19.76
CA ASP A 39 -2.26 -6.49 -19.94
C ASP A 39 -0.73 -6.31 -19.92
N ASP A 40 -0.12 -6.73 -18.85
CA ASP A 40 1.32 -6.63 -18.59
C ASP A 40 2.09 -7.83 -19.20
N GLY A 41 1.80 -8.14 -20.45
CA GLY A 41 2.47 -9.20 -21.21
C GLY A 41 2.10 -10.60 -20.71
N SER A 42 0.81 -10.88 -20.52
CA SER A 42 0.31 -12.19 -20.13
C SER A 42 0.72 -13.28 -21.12
N THR A 43 1.00 -14.46 -20.61
CA THR A 43 1.38 -15.65 -21.40
C THR A 43 0.26 -16.68 -21.51
N ASP A 44 -0.84 -16.48 -20.78
CA ASP A 44 -2.08 -17.23 -20.84
C ASP A 44 -3.12 -16.54 -21.75
N ASN A 45 -4.40 -16.87 -21.62
CA ASN A 45 -5.45 -16.26 -22.43
C ASN A 45 -5.94 -14.88 -21.96
N SER A 46 -5.33 -14.28 -20.94
CA SER A 46 -5.77 -13.01 -20.34
C SER A 46 -5.86 -11.87 -21.34
N GLY A 47 -4.85 -11.71 -22.21
CA GLY A 47 -4.82 -10.64 -23.22
C GLY A 47 -6.02 -10.73 -24.18
N ASN A 48 -6.33 -11.95 -24.69
CA ASN A 48 -7.49 -12.16 -25.55
C ASN A 48 -8.82 -11.91 -24.82
N LEU A 49 -8.90 -12.26 -23.53
CA LEU A 49 -10.09 -11.98 -22.71
C LEU A 49 -10.28 -10.48 -22.52
N CYS A 50 -9.20 -9.71 -22.29
CA CYS A 50 -9.27 -8.25 -22.21
C CYS A 50 -9.86 -7.65 -23.50
N ASP A 51 -9.39 -8.08 -24.69
CA ASP A 51 -9.90 -7.61 -25.97
C ASP A 51 -11.37 -8.01 -26.17
N CYS A 52 -11.73 -9.24 -25.77
CA CYS A 52 -13.11 -9.71 -25.83
C CYS A 52 -14.04 -8.84 -24.96
N LEU A 53 -13.65 -8.56 -23.73
CA LEU A 53 -14.42 -7.69 -22.80
C LEU A 53 -14.56 -6.26 -23.37
N ALA A 54 -13.51 -5.69 -23.93
CA ALA A 54 -13.55 -4.37 -24.55
C ALA A 54 -14.44 -4.33 -25.80
N SER A 55 -14.57 -5.44 -26.54
CA SER A 55 -15.49 -5.52 -27.67
C SER A 55 -16.97 -5.54 -27.28
N GLN A 56 -17.28 -5.83 -26.01
CA GLN A 56 -18.65 -5.96 -25.47
C GLN A 56 -19.11 -4.70 -24.73
N ASP A 57 -18.20 -3.85 -24.26
CA ASP A 57 -18.51 -2.66 -23.47
C ASP A 57 -17.58 -1.50 -23.85
N ASP A 58 -18.12 -0.47 -24.48
CA ASP A 58 -17.39 0.73 -24.93
C ASP A 58 -16.70 1.51 -23.80
N ARG A 59 -17.04 1.25 -22.54
CA ARG A 59 -16.39 1.85 -21.37
C ARG A 59 -15.02 1.22 -21.10
N ILE A 60 -14.73 0.05 -21.67
CA ILE A 60 -13.49 -0.72 -21.45
C ILE A 60 -12.45 -0.34 -22.49
N LYS A 61 -11.25 -0.04 -22.03
CA LYS A 61 -10.06 0.20 -22.83
C LYS A 61 -8.98 -0.81 -22.48
N VAL A 62 -8.25 -1.30 -23.47
CA VAL A 62 -7.14 -2.23 -23.26
C VAL A 62 -5.82 -1.55 -23.60
N VAL A 63 -4.83 -1.78 -22.78
CA VAL A 63 -3.43 -1.40 -23.02
C VAL A 63 -2.59 -2.66 -22.90
N HIS A 64 -2.00 -3.10 -24.02
CA HIS A 64 -1.03 -4.19 -24.00
C HIS A 64 0.37 -3.64 -23.90
N LYS A 65 1.21 -4.25 -23.04
CA LYS A 65 2.62 -3.87 -22.89
C LYS A 65 3.51 -5.07 -22.57
N GLU A 66 4.80 -4.93 -22.75
CA GLU A 66 5.76 -5.91 -22.25
C GLU A 66 5.70 -5.98 -20.73
N ASN A 67 5.93 -7.18 -20.17
CA ASN A 67 5.88 -7.40 -18.73
C ASN A 67 6.89 -6.49 -17.98
N GLY A 68 6.39 -5.69 -17.08
CA GLY A 68 7.15 -4.77 -16.22
C GLY A 68 6.73 -4.85 -14.75
N GLY A 69 5.77 -5.71 -14.41
CA GLY A 69 5.20 -5.88 -13.08
C GLY A 69 4.04 -4.93 -12.78
N VAL A 70 3.37 -5.19 -11.67
CA VAL A 70 2.11 -4.52 -11.26
C VAL A 70 2.24 -3.00 -11.18
N SER A 71 3.36 -2.47 -10.68
CA SER A 71 3.64 -1.03 -10.62
C SER A 71 3.66 -0.41 -12.02
N SER A 72 4.35 -1.05 -12.96
CA SER A 72 4.47 -0.62 -14.35
C SER A 72 3.11 -0.63 -15.06
N ALA A 73 2.32 -1.69 -14.84
CA ALA A 73 0.96 -1.79 -15.38
C ALA A 73 0.04 -0.68 -14.81
N ARG A 74 0.06 -0.44 -13.49
CA ARG A 74 -0.73 0.64 -12.88
C ARG A 74 -0.31 2.01 -13.40
N ASN A 75 1.00 2.25 -13.59
CA ASN A 75 1.53 3.49 -14.18
C ASN A 75 1.06 3.69 -15.62
N ALA A 76 1.10 2.66 -16.46
CA ALA A 76 0.58 2.72 -17.83
C ALA A 76 -0.93 3.04 -17.85
N GLY A 77 -1.71 2.49 -16.91
CA GLY A 77 -3.11 2.86 -16.74
C GLY A 77 -3.30 4.33 -16.34
N LEU A 78 -2.46 4.86 -15.44
CA LEU A 78 -2.48 6.29 -15.05
C LEU A 78 -2.19 7.24 -16.21
N ASP A 79 -1.36 6.83 -17.17
CA ASP A 79 -1.00 7.64 -18.33
C ASP A 79 -2.19 7.87 -19.27
N VAL A 80 -3.08 6.88 -19.39
CA VAL A 80 -4.24 6.94 -20.29
C VAL A 80 -5.56 7.26 -19.59
N ALA A 81 -5.60 7.28 -18.25
CA ALA A 81 -6.80 7.57 -17.47
C ALA A 81 -7.33 8.98 -17.76
N ALA A 82 -8.64 9.17 -17.92
CA ALA A 82 -9.26 10.45 -18.24
C ALA A 82 -10.25 10.94 -17.18
N GLY A 83 -10.46 10.14 -16.12
CA GLY A 83 -11.41 10.42 -15.04
C GLY A 83 -11.00 11.60 -14.15
N GLU A 84 -11.97 12.14 -13.42
CA GLU A 84 -11.69 13.07 -12.33
C GLU A 84 -10.98 12.34 -11.17
N TYR A 85 -11.35 11.07 -10.96
CA TYR A 85 -10.76 10.17 -9.97
C TYR A 85 -10.24 8.91 -10.63
N VAL A 86 -9.28 8.27 -9.94
CA VAL A 86 -8.78 6.94 -10.26
C VAL A 86 -9.07 5.99 -9.11
N MET A 87 -9.45 4.77 -9.43
CA MET A 87 -9.53 3.61 -8.54
C MET A 87 -8.63 2.51 -9.10
N PHE A 88 -7.95 1.79 -8.23
CA PHE A 88 -7.22 0.57 -8.60
C PHE A 88 -8.00 -0.65 -8.15
N LEU A 89 -8.06 -1.66 -9.01
CA LEU A 89 -8.66 -2.96 -8.74
C LEU A 89 -7.71 -4.05 -9.23
N ASP A 90 -7.34 -4.99 -8.36
CA ASP A 90 -6.53 -6.12 -8.75
C ASP A 90 -7.38 -7.15 -9.53
N ALA A 91 -6.78 -7.79 -10.53
CA ALA A 91 -7.51 -8.67 -11.47
C ALA A 91 -8.11 -9.93 -10.83
N ASP A 92 -7.71 -10.26 -9.61
CA ASP A 92 -8.23 -11.39 -8.83
C ASP A 92 -9.23 -10.98 -7.72
N ASP A 93 -9.54 -9.68 -7.59
CA ASP A 93 -10.45 -9.11 -6.59
C ASP A 93 -11.79 -8.69 -7.20
N ALA A 94 -12.65 -8.05 -6.40
CA ALA A 94 -13.93 -7.51 -6.87
C ALA A 94 -14.33 -6.24 -6.11
N VAL A 95 -15.07 -5.37 -6.80
CA VAL A 95 -15.75 -4.21 -6.21
C VAL A 95 -17.18 -4.62 -5.84
N ARG A 96 -17.68 -4.17 -4.68
CA ARG A 96 -19.06 -4.45 -4.28
C ARG A 96 -20.06 -3.60 -5.03
N PHE A 97 -21.30 -4.11 -5.10
CA PHE A 97 -22.42 -3.42 -5.73
C PHE A 97 -22.60 -1.99 -5.18
N ASP A 98 -22.95 -1.04 -6.03
CA ASP A 98 -23.13 0.39 -5.74
C ASP A 98 -21.91 1.16 -5.17
N THR A 99 -20.76 0.52 -5.07
CA THR A 99 -19.52 1.13 -4.52
C THR A 99 -19.19 2.46 -5.19
N LEU A 100 -19.16 2.50 -6.52
CA LEU A 100 -18.76 3.71 -7.25
C LEU A 100 -19.75 4.85 -7.02
N GLN A 101 -21.03 4.57 -6.97
CA GLN A 101 -22.08 5.55 -6.67
C GLN A 101 -22.02 6.04 -5.22
N MET A 102 -21.75 5.13 -4.28
CA MET A 102 -21.62 5.48 -2.86
C MET A 102 -20.35 6.31 -2.60
N MET A 103 -19.24 5.96 -3.23
CA MET A 103 -17.96 6.64 -3.00
C MET A 103 -17.86 7.98 -3.74
N TYR A 104 -18.41 8.10 -4.95
CA TYR A 104 -18.19 9.30 -5.74
C TYR A 104 -18.81 10.54 -5.10
N ARG A 105 -17.97 11.44 -4.62
CA ARG A 105 -18.33 12.77 -4.10
C ARG A 105 -17.31 13.79 -4.61
N ARG A 106 -17.81 14.82 -5.32
CA ARG A 106 -16.93 15.88 -5.83
C ARG A 106 -16.35 16.72 -4.70
N GLY A 107 -15.14 17.22 -4.93
CA GLY A 107 -14.52 18.19 -4.04
C GLY A 107 -13.62 17.61 -2.97
N PHE A 108 -13.49 16.27 -2.87
CA PHE A 108 -12.49 15.61 -2.05
C PHE A 108 -11.27 15.21 -2.88
N ASP A 109 -10.13 15.14 -2.24
CA ASP A 109 -8.87 14.74 -2.88
C ASP A 109 -8.70 13.22 -2.83
N MET A 110 -9.14 12.62 -1.73
CA MET A 110 -9.21 11.17 -1.54
C MET A 110 -10.53 10.76 -0.90
N ILE A 111 -11.10 9.65 -1.37
CA ILE A 111 -12.26 9.02 -0.75
C ILE A 111 -11.86 7.59 -0.39
N LEU A 112 -12.07 7.21 0.87
CA LEU A 112 -11.64 5.95 1.44
C LEU A 112 -12.83 5.14 1.92
N GLY A 113 -13.03 3.94 1.35
CA GLY A 113 -13.95 2.92 1.84
C GLY A 113 -13.24 1.81 2.62
N GLY A 114 -13.98 0.76 2.95
CA GLY A 114 -13.47 -0.43 3.59
C GLY A 114 -13.29 -1.60 2.62
N PHE A 115 -12.63 -2.66 3.09
CA PHE A 115 -12.49 -3.91 2.36
C PHE A 115 -12.77 -5.12 3.24
N ALA A 116 -13.18 -6.23 2.64
CA ALA A 116 -13.30 -7.52 3.28
C ALA A 116 -12.31 -8.51 2.65
N LYS A 117 -11.74 -9.38 3.46
CA LYS A 117 -10.96 -10.52 2.99
C LYS A 117 -11.88 -11.73 2.88
N LEU A 118 -11.90 -12.34 1.70
CA LEU A 118 -12.74 -13.49 1.41
C LEU A 118 -11.89 -14.75 1.18
N ARG A 119 -12.39 -15.86 1.68
CA ARG A 119 -11.92 -17.21 1.33
C ARG A 119 -13.13 -18.02 0.91
N GLU A 120 -13.11 -18.61 -0.29
CA GLU A 120 -14.23 -19.38 -0.82
C GLU A 120 -15.59 -18.62 -0.70
N MET A 121 -15.58 -17.33 -1.07
CA MET A 121 -16.74 -16.41 -0.98
C MET A 121 -17.25 -16.11 0.43
N SER A 122 -16.56 -16.58 1.48
CA SER A 122 -16.90 -16.29 2.88
C SER A 122 -15.99 -15.20 3.46
N VAL A 123 -16.55 -14.19 4.11
CA VAL A 123 -15.80 -13.12 4.77
C VAL A 123 -15.04 -13.68 5.97
N VAL A 124 -13.70 -13.58 5.96
CA VAL A 124 -12.82 -13.99 7.07
C VAL A 124 -12.49 -12.81 7.98
N GLU A 125 -12.24 -11.64 7.38
CA GLU A 125 -11.90 -10.39 8.05
C GLU A 125 -12.46 -9.22 7.28
N SER A 126 -12.72 -8.10 7.97
CA SER A 126 -13.07 -6.86 7.32
C SER A 126 -12.52 -5.65 8.05
N TYR A 127 -12.18 -4.63 7.29
CA TYR A 127 -11.62 -3.37 7.76
C TYR A 127 -12.32 -2.21 7.07
N LYS A 128 -12.89 -1.30 7.86
CA LYS A 128 -13.59 -0.14 7.32
C LYS A 128 -13.50 1.07 8.25
N PRO A 129 -13.67 2.28 7.72
CA PRO A 129 -13.84 3.48 8.54
C PRO A 129 -15.02 3.31 9.51
N SER A 130 -14.94 3.92 10.68
CA SER A 130 -15.98 3.81 11.72
C SER A 130 -17.22 4.64 11.42
N ALA A 131 -17.08 5.68 10.59
CA ALA A 131 -18.16 6.59 10.21
C ALA A 131 -17.87 7.27 8.87
N GLU A 132 -18.92 7.84 8.24
CA GLU A 132 -18.75 8.82 7.19
C GLU A 132 -18.31 10.14 7.82
N ILE A 133 -17.10 10.60 7.43
CA ILE A 133 -16.52 11.84 7.96
C ILE A 133 -15.86 12.58 6.81
N GLU A 134 -16.18 13.86 6.70
CA GLU A 134 -15.53 14.79 5.80
C GLU A 134 -14.43 15.54 6.52
N TYR A 135 -13.22 15.43 6.04
CA TYR A 135 -12.04 16.17 6.48
C TYR A 135 -11.73 17.22 5.40
N ARG A 136 -11.88 18.49 5.71
CA ARG A 136 -11.96 19.58 4.71
C ARG A 136 -10.75 20.50 4.69
N ASP A 137 -9.81 20.34 5.61
CA ASP A 137 -8.56 21.09 5.67
C ASP A 137 -7.40 20.24 6.20
N VAL A 138 -6.20 20.80 6.19
CA VAL A 138 -4.96 20.12 6.60
C VAL A 138 -5.00 19.63 8.06
N ASN A 139 -5.62 20.40 8.98
CA ASN A 139 -5.73 20.00 10.37
C ASN A 139 -6.70 18.85 10.57
N GLU A 140 -7.82 18.88 9.83
CA GLU A 140 -8.78 17.77 9.84
C GLU A 140 -8.18 16.51 9.18
N VAL A 141 -7.36 16.65 8.13
CA VAL A 141 -6.62 15.52 7.55
C VAL A 141 -5.59 14.96 8.54
N ALA A 142 -4.95 15.78 9.38
CA ALA A 142 -4.13 15.28 10.49
C ALA A 142 -4.96 14.40 11.46
N ASN A 143 -6.19 14.81 11.78
CA ASN A 143 -7.12 14.01 12.59
C ASN A 143 -7.54 12.72 11.89
N PHE A 144 -7.73 12.74 10.55
CA PHE A 144 -7.95 11.53 9.76
C PHE A 144 -6.78 10.55 9.90
N LEU A 145 -5.54 11.03 9.78
CA LEU A 145 -4.34 10.21 9.96
C LEU A 145 -4.30 9.61 11.36
N ASP A 146 -4.57 10.40 12.41
CA ASP A 146 -4.59 9.93 13.78
C ASP A 146 -5.65 8.86 14.06
N ARG A 147 -6.80 8.94 13.40
CA ARG A 147 -7.86 7.92 13.51
C ARG A 147 -7.55 6.65 12.72
N THR A 148 -6.85 6.79 11.58
CA THR A 148 -6.59 5.68 10.64
C THR A 148 -5.27 4.98 10.95
N ILE A 149 -4.24 5.68 11.42
CA ILE A 149 -2.96 5.09 11.84
C ILE A 149 -3.12 4.46 13.23
N THR A 150 -3.85 3.37 13.29
CA THR A 150 -4.03 2.56 14.50
C THR A 150 -3.75 1.10 14.16
N ARG A 151 -3.53 0.25 15.16
CA ARG A 151 -3.32 -1.19 14.93
C ARG A 151 -4.45 -1.83 14.11
N LYS A 152 -5.69 -1.39 14.34
CA LYS A 152 -6.88 -1.95 13.70
C LYS A 152 -7.13 -1.40 12.31
N HIS A 153 -6.81 -0.12 12.05
CA HIS A 153 -7.20 0.57 10.82
C HIS A 153 -6.03 0.90 9.90
N SER A 154 -4.77 0.70 10.32
CA SER A 154 -3.59 0.97 9.46
C SER A 154 -3.61 0.19 8.14
N TYR A 155 -4.27 -0.95 8.09
CA TYR A 155 -4.48 -1.72 6.86
C TYR A 155 -5.20 -0.91 5.77
N LEU A 156 -6.03 0.07 6.15
CA LEU A 156 -6.73 0.95 5.21
C LEU A 156 -5.80 1.87 4.41
N LEU A 157 -4.58 2.13 4.88
CA LEU A 157 -3.59 2.96 4.18
C LEU A 157 -2.49 2.15 3.47
N ASN A 158 -2.45 0.83 3.64
CA ASN A 158 -1.39 -0.01 3.09
C ASN A 158 -1.61 -0.48 1.65
N SER A 159 -2.81 -0.33 1.11
CA SER A 159 -3.16 -0.69 -0.26
C SER A 159 -3.68 0.51 -1.03
N ALA A 160 -3.45 0.56 -2.33
CA ALA A 160 -4.00 1.56 -3.25
C ALA A 160 -5.47 1.25 -3.64
N CYS A 161 -5.95 0.02 -3.43
CA CYS A 161 -7.32 -0.38 -3.72
C CYS A 161 -8.34 0.24 -2.75
N PHE A 162 -9.64 0.10 -3.01
CA PHE A 162 -10.78 0.63 -2.21
C PHE A 162 -10.73 2.14 -1.92
N LYS A 163 -10.08 2.90 -2.79
CA LYS A 163 -9.95 4.36 -2.71
C LYS A 163 -10.23 5.01 -4.05
N LEU A 164 -10.77 6.22 -4.00
CA LEU A 164 -10.76 7.13 -5.13
C LEU A 164 -9.70 8.20 -4.89
N PHE A 165 -8.78 8.32 -5.81
CA PHE A 165 -7.72 9.34 -5.81
C PHE A 165 -8.02 10.39 -6.86
N ARG A 166 -7.95 11.67 -6.51
CA ARG A 166 -8.08 12.77 -7.49
C ARG A 166 -6.91 12.71 -8.48
N LEU A 167 -7.24 12.45 -9.75
CA LEU A 167 -6.23 12.24 -10.80
C LEU A 167 -5.35 13.48 -11.03
N SER A 168 -5.89 14.70 -10.89
CA SER A 168 -5.09 15.91 -11.04
C SER A 168 -3.95 16.00 -10.01
N ILE A 169 -4.18 15.58 -8.76
CA ILE A 169 -3.12 15.56 -7.73
C ILE A 169 -2.01 14.58 -8.13
N ILE A 170 -2.37 13.42 -8.67
CA ILE A 170 -1.39 12.43 -9.15
C ILE A 170 -0.54 13.03 -10.27
N ARG A 171 -1.17 13.67 -11.25
CA ARG A 171 -0.50 14.23 -12.43
C ARG A 171 0.34 15.46 -12.09
N ASP A 172 -0.23 16.41 -11.38
CA ASP A 172 0.41 17.68 -11.05
C ASP A 172 1.66 17.50 -10.18
N ASN A 173 1.73 16.41 -9.41
CA ASN A 173 2.85 16.09 -8.52
C ASN A 173 3.70 14.91 -9.01
N GLY A 174 3.45 14.38 -10.20
CA GLY A 174 4.23 13.29 -10.79
C GLY A 174 4.21 12.01 -9.96
N ILE A 175 3.09 11.73 -9.24
CA ILE A 175 2.98 10.56 -8.36
C ILE A 175 2.88 9.30 -9.21
N ARG A 176 3.74 8.32 -8.94
CA ARG A 176 3.81 7.03 -9.63
C ARG A 176 4.06 5.90 -8.64
N PHE A 177 3.66 4.69 -9.02
CA PHE A 177 4.13 3.48 -8.36
C PHE A 177 5.62 3.29 -8.65
N ASP A 178 6.38 2.91 -7.64
CA ASP A 178 7.81 2.61 -7.78
C ASP A 178 7.97 1.21 -8.41
N GLU A 179 8.50 1.16 -9.62
CA GLU A 179 8.65 -0.08 -10.41
C GLU A 179 9.83 -0.95 -9.92
N GLU A 180 10.72 -0.41 -9.10
CA GLU A 180 11.80 -1.16 -8.47
C GLU A 180 11.32 -1.93 -7.22
N LEU A 181 10.17 -1.51 -6.63
CA LEU A 181 9.60 -2.16 -5.46
C LEU A 181 8.71 -3.34 -5.85
N ARG A 182 9.00 -4.52 -5.29
CA ARG A 182 8.16 -5.73 -5.40
C ARG A 182 7.17 -5.85 -4.25
N TYR A 183 7.38 -5.09 -3.16
CA TYR A 183 6.54 -5.10 -1.96
C TYR A 183 6.45 -3.69 -1.38
N GLY A 184 5.24 -3.28 -0.99
CA GLY A 184 5.00 -2.00 -0.34
C GLY A 184 4.94 -0.82 -1.30
N GLU A 185 4.91 -1.05 -2.61
CA GLU A 185 4.69 -0.05 -3.66
C GLU A 185 3.39 0.71 -3.44
N ASP A 186 2.32 0.00 -3.08
CA ASP A 186 1.02 0.56 -2.73
C ASP A 186 1.12 1.57 -1.59
N LYS A 187 1.83 1.17 -0.55
CA LYS A 187 2.03 2.03 0.63
C LYS A 187 2.81 3.28 0.27
N ILE A 188 3.89 3.15 -0.51
CA ILE A 188 4.66 4.30 -1.00
C ILE A 188 3.77 5.22 -1.81
N PHE A 189 2.97 4.69 -2.74
CA PHE A 189 2.03 5.47 -3.53
C PHE A 189 1.02 6.23 -2.67
N VAL A 190 0.33 5.53 -1.75
CA VAL A 190 -0.71 6.13 -0.89
C VAL A 190 -0.12 7.21 0.02
N PHE A 191 1.03 6.96 0.66
CA PHE A 191 1.64 7.93 1.56
C PHE A 191 2.25 9.11 0.82
N THR A 192 2.77 8.91 -0.40
CA THR A 192 3.18 10.01 -1.30
C THR A 192 1.97 10.86 -1.65
N PHE A 193 0.86 10.24 -2.05
CA PHE A 193 -0.38 10.96 -2.36
C PHE A 193 -0.88 11.78 -1.16
N LEU A 194 -0.86 11.20 0.04
CA LEU A 194 -1.26 11.88 1.29
C LEU A 194 -0.44 13.14 1.57
N SER A 195 0.80 13.24 1.07
CA SER A 195 1.62 14.44 1.22
C SER A 195 1.06 15.66 0.47
N TYR A 196 0.08 15.48 -0.42
CA TYR A 196 -0.55 16.55 -1.22
C TYR A 196 -2.03 16.75 -0.93
N VAL A 197 -2.62 15.93 -0.06
CA VAL A 197 -4.06 15.93 0.24
C VAL A 197 -4.45 17.08 1.17
N ASN A 198 -5.57 17.73 0.89
CA ASN A 198 -6.20 18.72 1.74
C ASN A 198 -7.60 18.28 2.22
N LYS A 199 -8.25 17.38 1.48
CA LYS A 199 -9.63 16.97 1.77
C LYS A 199 -9.80 15.47 1.60
N VAL A 200 -10.26 14.81 2.65
CA VAL A 200 -10.52 13.36 2.67
C VAL A 200 -11.97 13.11 3.07
N LEU A 201 -12.60 12.14 2.41
CA LEU A 201 -13.88 11.57 2.84
C LEU A 201 -13.68 10.12 3.24
N THR A 202 -14.21 9.71 4.37
CA THR A 202 -14.32 8.29 4.73
C THR A 202 -15.75 7.79 4.58
N VAL A 203 -15.90 6.58 4.01
CA VAL A 203 -17.20 5.91 3.82
C VAL A 203 -17.20 4.64 4.67
N PRO A 204 -18.17 4.44 5.59
CA PRO A 204 -18.15 3.34 6.55
C PRO A 204 -18.69 2.02 5.97
N ASP A 205 -18.55 1.83 4.68
CA ASP A 205 -19.01 0.66 3.95
C ASP A 205 -17.85 -0.19 3.46
N ILE A 206 -18.10 -1.50 3.32
CA ILE A 206 -17.18 -2.41 2.62
C ILE A 206 -17.45 -2.24 1.13
N VAL A 207 -16.49 -1.71 0.42
CA VAL A 207 -16.58 -1.39 -1.01
C VAL A 207 -15.77 -2.34 -1.90
N TYR A 208 -14.96 -3.21 -1.29
CA TYR A 208 -13.98 -4.03 -1.99
C TYR A 208 -13.86 -5.40 -1.33
N ASP A 209 -13.83 -6.45 -2.13
CA ASP A 209 -13.64 -7.83 -1.72
C ASP A 209 -12.26 -8.33 -2.17
N TYR A 210 -11.36 -8.47 -1.19
CA TYR A 210 -10.01 -9.01 -1.36
C TYR A 210 -10.05 -10.54 -1.30
N MET A 211 -9.73 -11.22 -2.41
CA MET A 211 -9.80 -12.66 -2.54
C MET A 211 -8.49 -13.30 -2.06
N LEU A 212 -8.54 -14.05 -0.95
CA LEU A 212 -7.38 -14.75 -0.42
C LEU A 212 -6.99 -15.93 -1.31
N GLN A 213 -5.83 -15.84 -1.94
CA GLN A 213 -5.26 -16.94 -2.71
C GLN A 213 -4.52 -17.92 -1.79
N PRO A 214 -4.51 -19.25 -2.10
CA PRO A 214 -3.79 -20.25 -1.32
C PRO A 214 -2.27 -20.00 -1.28
N GLU A 215 -1.70 -19.44 -2.35
CA GLU A 215 -0.28 -19.13 -2.51
C GLU A 215 -0.07 -17.62 -2.64
N SER A 216 0.01 -16.91 -1.52
CA SER A 216 0.49 -15.52 -1.59
C SER A 216 2.01 -15.48 -1.73
N LEU A 217 2.53 -14.58 -2.58
CA LEU A 217 3.95 -14.33 -2.89
C LEU A 217 4.88 -14.04 -1.68
N SER A 218 4.38 -14.16 -0.45
CA SER A 218 5.08 -13.76 0.77
C SER A 218 5.87 -14.87 1.48
N SER A 219 6.13 -16.03 0.86
CA SER A 219 6.65 -17.22 1.56
C SER A 219 8.14 -17.19 1.91
N ASP A 220 9.01 -16.48 1.18
CA ASP A 220 10.45 -16.40 1.50
C ASP A 220 10.86 -15.03 2.07
N LEU A 221 10.62 -14.87 3.36
CA LEU A 221 10.86 -13.62 4.08
C LEU A 221 12.32 -13.46 4.59
N THR A 222 13.23 -14.36 4.21
CA THR A 222 14.61 -14.40 4.73
C THR A 222 15.68 -14.38 3.66
N SER A 223 15.32 -14.41 2.38
CA SER A 223 16.26 -14.34 1.28
C SER A 223 16.92 -12.96 1.18
N ASP A 224 18.14 -12.91 0.65
CA ASP A 224 18.85 -11.65 0.37
C ASP A 224 18.06 -10.77 -0.62
N SER A 225 17.32 -11.38 -1.55
CA SER A 225 16.43 -10.67 -2.46
C SER A 225 15.31 -9.94 -1.69
N HIS A 226 14.67 -10.60 -0.72
CA HIS A 226 13.63 -9.97 0.11
C HIS A 226 14.22 -8.86 1.00
N LEU A 227 15.41 -9.08 1.57
CA LEU A 227 16.09 -8.08 2.38
C LEU A 227 16.47 -6.84 1.57
N SER A 228 16.98 -7.03 0.33
CA SER A 228 17.26 -5.91 -0.58
C SER A 228 16.02 -5.06 -0.84
N GLN A 229 14.86 -5.69 -1.05
CA GLN A 229 13.60 -5.00 -1.21
C GLN A 229 13.16 -4.25 0.06
N LEU A 230 13.42 -4.79 1.25
CA LEU A 230 13.15 -4.08 2.51
C LEU A 230 14.05 -2.86 2.69
N PHE A 231 15.34 -2.93 2.31
CA PHE A 231 16.22 -1.75 2.31
C PHE A 231 15.73 -0.69 1.35
N LEU A 232 15.39 -1.07 0.11
CA LEU A 232 14.84 -0.17 -0.88
C LEU A 232 13.55 0.50 -0.37
N LEU A 233 12.64 -0.28 0.22
CA LEU A 233 11.41 0.24 0.81
C LEU A 233 11.70 1.26 1.93
N LEU A 234 12.69 1.01 2.80
CA LEU A 234 13.08 1.94 3.85
C LEU A 234 13.61 3.25 3.26
N GLU A 235 14.45 3.16 2.23
CA GLU A 235 15.00 4.31 1.53
C GLU A 235 13.90 5.18 0.91
N ARG A 236 12.91 4.56 0.24
CA ARG A 236 11.76 5.25 -0.35
C ARG A 236 10.80 5.81 0.68
N TYR A 237 10.58 5.08 1.77
CA TYR A 237 9.54 5.43 2.75
C TYR A 237 9.96 6.57 3.70
N ARG A 238 11.25 6.65 4.05
CA ARG A 238 11.77 7.64 5.00
C ARG A 238 11.46 9.09 4.60
N PRO A 239 11.84 9.57 3.40
CA PRO A 239 11.58 10.96 3.01
C PRO A 239 10.09 11.28 2.95
N ILE A 240 9.23 10.31 2.63
CA ILE A 240 7.77 10.48 2.62
C ILE A 240 7.26 10.71 4.04
N LEU A 241 7.73 9.95 5.03
CA LEU A 241 7.36 10.15 6.43
C LEU A 241 7.79 11.51 6.94
N ASP A 242 8.97 11.98 6.55
CA ASP A 242 9.46 13.30 6.95
C ASP A 242 8.63 14.42 6.31
N ALA A 243 8.25 14.28 5.04
CA ALA A 243 7.33 15.21 4.36
C ALA A 243 5.95 15.25 5.03
N LEU A 244 5.40 14.08 5.40
CA LEU A 244 4.11 14.00 6.10
C LEU A 244 4.18 14.64 7.49
N LYS A 245 5.25 14.42 8.26
CA LYS A 245 5.44 15.08 9.57
C LYS A 245 5.55 16.60 9.43
N ALA A 246 6.25 17.08 8.41
CA ALA A 246 6.36 18.51 8.14
C ALA A 246 4.99 19.11 7.74
N ARG A 247 4.19 18.38 6.98
CA ARG A 247 2.87 18.82 6.53
C ARG A 247 1.81 18.76 7.62
N PHE A 248 1.83 17.72 8.45
CA PHE A 248 0.84 17.45 9.50
C PHE A 248 1.49 17.43 10.89
N PRO A 249 2.06 18.55 11.36
CA PRO A 249 2.81 18.60 12.63
C PRO A 249 1.93 18.32 13.85
N SER A 250 0.63 18.50 13.74
CA SER A 250 -0.35 18.22 14.80
C SER A 250 -0.70 16.73 14.94
N SER A 251 -0.36 15.89 13.96
CA SER A 251 -0.65 14.46 14.03
C SER A 251 0.31 13.74 14.96
N VAL A 252 -0.20 13.21 16.07
CA VAL A 252 0.57 12.42 17.04
C VAL A 252 0.86 11.00 16.53
N ARG A 253 0.00 10.47 15.65
CA ARG A 253 0.12 9.11 15.13
C ARG A 253 1.17 8.96 14.02
N LEU A 254 1.50 10.03 13.31
CA LEU A 254 2.62 9.98 12.34
C LEU A 254 3.95 9.67 13.04
N ALA A 255 4.16 10.17 14.28
CA ALA A 255 5.32 9.78 15.06
C ALA A 255 5.26 8.30 15.47
N GLU A 256 4.07 7.79 15.86
CA GLU A 256 3.89 6.36 16.15
C GLU A 256 4.06 5.48 14.92
N LEU A 257 3.61 5.92 13.75
CA LEU A 257 3.81 5.20 12.48
C LEU A 257 5.30 4.99 12.20
N TYR A 258 6.13 6.02 12.43
CA TYR A 258 7.57 5.90 12.31
C TYR A 258 8.13 4.81 13.25
N HIS A 259 7.71 4.82 14.52
CA HIS A 259 8.21 3.85 15.50
C HIS A 259 7.70 2.44 15.28
N VAL A 260 6.38 2.28 15.08
CA VAL A 260 5.75 0.97 15.02
C VAL A 260 5.99 0.30 13.66
N ASP A 261 5.84 1.05 12.60
CA ASP A 261 5.87 0.50 11.25
C ASP A 261 7.28 0.54 10.66
N PHE A 262 7.92 1.70 10.64
CA PHE A 262 9.25 1.84 10.06
C PHE A 262 10.30 1.12 10.92
N ILE A 263 10.45 1.47 12.18
CA ILE A 263 11.44 0.84 13.07
C ILE A 263 11.01 -0.58 13.46
N GLY A 264 9.81 -0.73 14.01
CA GLY A 264 9.35 -2.01 14.58
C GLY A 264 9.17 -3.09 13.53
N ARG A 265 8.56 -2.79 12.41
CA ARG A 265 8.23 -3.79 11.38
C ARG A 265 9.37 -4.05 10.41
N TYR A 266 10.02 -3.02 9.90
CA TYR A 266 11.03 -3.17 8.84
C TYR A 266 12.46 -3.25 9.39
N VAL A 267 12.92 -2.25 10.14
CA VAL A 267 14.31 -2.22 10.66
C VAL A 267 14.56 -3.41 11.59
N CYS A 268 13.66 -3.68 12.54
CA CYS A 268 13.80 -4.83 13.43
C CYS A 268 13.78 -6.17 12.71
N ARG A 269 13.02 -6.29 11.61
CA ARG A 269 13.00 -7.50 10.79
C ARG A 269 14.34 -7.75 10.13
N ILE A 270 14.94 -6.73 9.48
CA ILE A 270 16.26 -6.82 8.88
C ILE A 270 17.31 -7.21 9.94
N LEU A 271 17.30 -6.53 11.07
CA LEU A 271 18.20 -6.84 12.19
C LEU A 271 18.03 -8.27 12.71
N THR A 272 16.82 -8.80 12.71
CA THR A 272 16.54 -10.19 13.12
C THR A 272 17.17 -11.19 12.14
N VAL A 273 17.10 -10.94 10.83
CA VAL A 273 17.75 -11.77 9.81
C VAL A 273 19.26 -11.68 9.91
N PHE A 274 19.79 -10.48 10.10
CA PHE A 274 21.23 -10.28 10.33
C PHE A 274 21.75 -11.01 11.58
N ALA A 275 20.99 -10.98 12.68
CA ALA A 275 21.33 -11.70 13.91
C ALA A 275 21.41 -13.23 13.72
N ARG A 276 20.80 -13.78 12.69
CA ARG A 276 20.90 -15.20 12.31
C ARG A 276 22.15 -15.54 11.49
N GLY A 277 22.94 -14.53 11.10
CA GLY A 277 24.21 -14.68 10.38
C GLY A 277 24.11 -15.30 8.99
N LYS A 278 22.95 -15.14 8.32
CA LYS A 278 22.64 -15.85 7.06
C LYS A 278 22.55 -14.95 5.84
N SER A 279 22.92 -13.66 5.92
CA SER A 279 22.78 -12.72 4.82
C SER A 279 24.09 -12.13 4.38
N SER A 280 24.34 -12.10 3.07
CA SER A 280 25.48 -11.42 2.45
C SER A 280 25.37 -9.88 2.57
N LEU A 281 24.17 -9.36 2.84
CA LEU A 281 23.90 -7.94 3.04
C LEU A 281 24.27 -7.42 4.44
N MET A 282 24.77 -8.29 5.33
CA MET A 282 25.24 -7.88 6.65
C MET A 282 26.61 -7.19 6.54
N THR A 283 26.62 -6.02 5.95
CA THR A 283 27.79 -5.16 5.81
C THR A 283 27.82 -4.09 6.89
N GLU A 284 29.00 -3.55 7.20
CA GLU A 284 29.18 -2.44 8.14
C GLU A 284 28.35 -1.21 7.72
N SER A 285 28.30 -0.92 6.40
CA SER A 285 27.51 0.16 5.82
C SER A 285 26.02 -0.02 6.09
N ASN A 286 25.44 -1.20 5.80
CA ASN A 286 24.04 -1.47 6.01
C ASN A 286 23.66 -1.44 7.49
N ILE A 287 24.50 -1.96 8.37
CA ILE A 287 24.31 -1.89 9.82
C ILE A 287 24.33 -0.44 10.29
N SER A 288 25.28 0.37 9.79
CA SER A 288 25.37 1.80 10.11
C SER A 288 24.12 2.58 9.68
N THR A 289 23.60 2.26 8.49
CA THR A 289 22.34 2.87 7.97
C THR A 289 21.16 2.53 8.87
N LEU A 290 20.95 1.25 9.21
CA LEU A 290 19.88 0.85 10.12
C LEU A 290 20.01 1.51 11.50
N TYR A 291 21.26 1.66 11.95
CA TYR A 291 21.58 2.36 13.17
C TYR A 291 21.20 3.83 13.14
N SER A 292 21.49 4.55 12.04
CA SER A 292 21.11 5.96 11.92
C SER A 292 19.59 6.15 12.02
N TYR A 293 18.80 5.25 11.41
CA TYR A 293 17.35 5.29 11.53
C TYR A 293 16.86 5.10 12.98
N MET A 294 17.50 4.21 13.74
CA MET A 294 17.14 3.97 15.14
C MET A 294 17.58 5.12 16.07
N SER A 295 18.74 5.76 15.80
CA SER A 295 19.29 6.81 16.66
C SER A 295 18.52 8.12 16.62
N GLU A 296 17.77 8.36 15.54
CA GLU A 296 16.91 9.53 15.40
C GLU A 296 15.61 9.42 16.20
N ASP A 297 15.32 8.22 16.74
CA ASP A 297 14.15 7.99 17.56
C ASP A 297 14.42 8.30 19.03
N SER A 298 14.00 9.48 19.48
CA SER A 298 14.14 9.91 20.89
C SER A 298 13.44 8.99 21.90
N ARG A 299 12.46 8.18 21.47
CA ARG A 299 11.74 7.21 22.32
C ARG A 299 12.53 5.93 22.56
N LEU A 300 13.46 5.57 21.66
CA LEU A 300 14.39 4.46 21.91
C LEU A 300 15.38 4.77 23.03
N GLY A 301 15.57 6.04 23.40
CA GLY A 301 16.33 6.47 24.59
C GLY A 301 15.75 5.95 25.92
N LEU A 302 14.49 5.51 25.95
CA LEU A 302 13.87 4.84 27.12
C LEU A 302 14.51 3.50 27.48
N PHE A 303 15.31 2.91 26.58
CA PHE A 303 15.98 1.64 26.84
C PHE A 303 17.38 1.77 27.42
N SER A 304 17.79 2.98 27.86
CA SER A 304 19.11 3.25 28.51
C SER A 304 20.36 2.71 27.77
N LEU A 305 20.20 2.13 26.61
CA LEU A 305 21.29 1.64 25.76
C LEU A 305 21.56 2.69 24.68
N ARG A 306 22.75 3.28 24.72
CA ARG A 306 23.20 4.11 23.59
C ARG A 306 23.18 3.27 22.32
N PRO A 307 22.76 3.81 21.18
CA PRO A 307 22.70 3.09 19.93
C PRO A 307 23.99 2.30 19.57
N GLY A 308 25.19 2.84 19.84
CA GLY A 308 26.46 2.10 19.70
C GLY A 308 26.56 0.84 20.57
N GLN A 309 25.84 0.80 21.69
CA GLN A 309 25.80 -0.40 22.53
C GLN A 309 24.88 -1.47 21.93
N ILE A 310 23.80 -1.06 21.26
CA ILE A 310 22.90 -1.99 20.55
C ILE A 310 23.65 -2.60 19.36
N VAL A 311 24.38 -1.80 18.58
CA VAL A 311 25.22 -2.31 17.47
C VAL A 311 26.33 -3.21 17.99
N ASN A 312 27.06 -2.82 19.05
CA ASN A 312 28.08 -3.68 19.65
C ASN A 312 27.51 -4.97 20.24
N ILE A 313 26.30 -4.92 20.84
CA ILE A 313 25.61 -6.11 21.33
C ILE A 313 25.17 -6.99 20.15
N LEU A 314 24.70 -6.41 19.05
CA LEU A 314 24.35 -7.14 17.83
C LEU A 314 25.61 -7.77 17.21
N LEU A 315 26.72 -7.03 17.07
CA LEU A 315 27.97 -7.51 16.50
C LEU A 315 28.64 -8.59 17.37
N HIS A 316 28.61 -8.46 18.71
CA HIS A 316 29.23 -9.42 19.62
C HIS A 316 28.34 -10.60 20.03
N LYS A 317 27.02 -10.50 19.86
CA LYS A 317 26.05 -11.55 20.22
C LYS A 317 25.31 -12.16 19.03
N ILE A 318 25.70 -11.80 17.81
CA ILE A 318 25.23 -12.43 16.58
C ILE A 318 25.46 -13.94 16.69
N GLY A 319 24.37 -14.70 16.69
CA GLY A 319 24.42 -16.17 16.83
C GLY A 319 23.86 -16.74 18.13
N LYS A 320 23.44 -15.93 19.12
CA LYS A 320 22.77 -16.45 20.32
C LYS A 320 21.24 -16.32 20.24
N PRO A 321 20.49 -17.45 20.15
CA PRO A 321 19.02 -17.44 20.04
C PRO A 321 18.31 -16.67 21.15
N SER A 322 18.92 -16.60 22.36
CA SER A 322 18.37 -15.93 23.53
C SER A 322 18.28 -14.40 23.38
N PHE A 323 19.16 -13.78 22.58
CA PHE A 323 19.13 -12.33 22.37
C PHE A 323 18.06 -11.91 21.38
N THR A 324 17.89 -12.65 20.29
CA THR A 324 16.83 -12.43 19.30
C THR A 324 15.45 -12.53 19.97
N MET A 325 15.25 -13.48 20.87
CA MET A 325 14.01 -13.63 21.64
C MET A 325 13.80 -12.51 22.67
N ALA A 326 14.86 -12.00 23.30
CA ALA A 326 14.75 -10.86 24.22
C ALA A 326 14.39 -9.58 23.49
N PHE A 327 14.98 -9.32 22.32
CA PHE A 327 14.68 -8.21 21.48
C PHE A 327 13.26 -8.27 20.90
N TYR A 328 12.81 -9.45 20.46
CA TYR A 328 11.43 -9.69 20.02
C TYR A 328 10.40 -9.51 21.14
N ARG A 329 10.70 -9.96 22.38
CA ARG A 329 9.85 -9.73 23.55
C ARG A 329 9.80 -8.25 23.95
N LEU A 330 10.90 -7.53 23.77
CA LEU A 330 10.97 -6.09 24.04
C LEU A 330 10.11 -5.29 23.03
N THR A 331 10.25 -5.58 21.72
CA THR A 331 9.43 -4.97 20.68
C THR A 331 7.96 -5.37 20.77
N ALA A 332 7.65 -6.61 21.16
CA ALA A 332 6.29 -7.07 21.41
C ALA A 332 5.64 -6.43 22.65
N ARG A 333 6.42 -6.00 23.65
CA ARG A 333 5.91 -5.22 24.81
C ARG A 333 5.67 -3.75 24.46
N MET A 334 6.44 -3.18 23.55
CA MET A 334 6.17 -1.83 23.01
C MET A 334 4.93 -1.78 22.13
N SER A 335 4.47 -2.92 21.70
CA SER A 335 3.31 -3.09 20.81
C SER A 335 2.02 -3.43 21.58
N ARG A 336 2.03 -3.44 22.89
CA ARG A 336 0.86 -3.47 23.78
C ARG A 336 0.63 -2.12 24.44
#